data_e8cc95f6f8490d061927cf21a14612bd
#
_entry.id   e8cc95f6f8490d061927cf21a14612bd
#
_cell.length_a   1.000
_cell.length_b   1.000
_cell.length_c   1.000
_cell.angle_alpha   90.00
_cell.angle_beta   90.00
_cell.angle_gamma   90.00
#
_symmetry.space_group_name_H-M   'P 1'
#
loop_
_entity.id
_entity.type
_entity.pdbx_description
1 polymer ?
#
loop_
_entity_poly.entity_id
_entity_poly.type
_entity_poly.pdbx_seq_one_letter_code
_entity_poly.pdbx_strand_id
1 'polypeptide(L)'
;MIINPSYVANSFGTDILIQAEDPKSAAAFYVEHLGFKITDDNPNMIGLHGQHINLFIEPGPALGPVLEVTVDNVANAKSRLVENGCEIVKDEPDFPRCYVKDPFGLIYNLTT
;
A
#
# COMPACT_ATOMS: atom_id res chain seq x y z
N MET A 1 23.72 -15.11 3.54
CA MET A 1 22.47 -15.06 4.33
C MET A 1 21.56 -16.19 3.91
N ILE A 2 21.07 -16.93 4.88
CA ILE A 2 20.09 -17.97 4.60
C ILE A 2 18.70 -17.39 4.88
N ILE A 3 17.85 -17.40 3.88
CA ILE A 3 16.46 -17.02 4.03
C ILE A 3 15.64 -18.30 4.13
N ASN A 4 14.95 -18.46 5.25
CA ASN A 4 14.08 -19.61 5.42
C ASN A 4 12.65 -19.20 5.02
N PRO A 5 12.15 -19.66 3.86
CA PRO A 5 10.84 -19.25 3.39
C PRO A 5 9.67 -19.71 4.27
N SER A 6 9.91 -20.66 5.17
CA SER A 6 8.86 -21.11 6.09
C SER A 6 8.49 -20.05 7.13
N TYR A 7 9.35 -19.06 7.37
CA TYR A 7 9.05 -17.97 8.30
C TYR A 7 8.28 -16.83 7.65
N VAL A 8 8.33 -16.70 6.35
CA VAL A 8 7.84 -15.51 5.67
C VAL A 8 7.01 -15.95 4.48
N ALA A 9 5.72 -16.13 4.71
CA ALA A 9 4.78 -16.36 3.63
C ALA A 9 4.29 -15.02 3.11
N ASN A 10 5.21 -14.28 2.48
CA ASN A 10 4.91 -12.96 1.97
C ASN A 10 4.84 -12.99 0.45
N SER A 11 3.87 -12.29 -0.10
CA SER A 11 3.87 -11.96 -1.51
C SER A 11 3.47 -10.50 -1.68
N PHE A 12 4.07 -9.84 -2.66
CA PHE A 12 3.69 -8.48 -3.02
C PHE A 12 2.63 -8.52 -4.09
N GLY A 13 1.58 -7.71 -3.90
CA GLY A 13 0.55 -7.55 -4.89
C GLY A 13 0.91 -6.52 -5.95
N THR A 14 0.02 -6.37 -6.92
CA THR A 14 0.18 -5.39 -7.99
C THR A 14 -0.51 -4.07 -7.67
N ASP A 15 -1.17 -3.98 -6.54
CA ASP A 15 -1.92 -2.79 -6.13
C ASP A 15 -1.03 -1.89 -5.29
N ILE A 16 -0.97 -0.62 -5.68
CA ILE A 16 -0.22 0.41 -4.97
C ILE A 16 -1.20 1.49 -4.57
N LEU A 17 -1.11 1.95 -3.33
CA LEU A 17 -1.97 2.98 -2.82
C LEU A 17 -1.18 4.24 -2.51
N ILE A 18 -1.75 5.39 -2.84
CA ILE A 18 -1.27 6.68 -2.36
C ILE A 18 -2.43 7.46 -1.78
N GLN A 19 -2.13 8.39 -0.89
CA GLN A 19 -3.05 9.43 -0.48
C GLN A 19 -2.63 10.76 -1.10
N ALA A 20 -3.61 11.52 -1.54
CA ALA A 20 -3.41 12.86 -2.08
C ALA A 20 -4.54 13.75 -1.61
N GLU A 21 -4.25 15.03 -1.38
CA GLU A 21 -5.27 15.97 -0.93
C GLU A 21 -6.35 16.19 -1.99
N ASP A 22 -5.97 16.11 -3.27
CA ASP A 22 -6.89 16.19 -4.41
C ASP A 22 -6.69 14.97 -5.32
N PRO A 23 -7.41 13.87 -5.06
CA PRO A 23 -7.26 12.66 -5.86
C PRO A 23 -7.57 12.86 -7.35
N LYS A 24 -8.53 13.74 -7.69
CA LYS A 24 -8.87 13.96 -9.09
C LYS A 24 -7.72 14.63 -9.84
N SER A 25 -7.08 15.61 -9.25
CA SER A 25 -5.93 16.26 -9.86
C SER A 25 -4.76 15.29 -10.01
N ALA A 26 -4.53 14.46 -9.00
CA ALA A 26 -3.49 13.44 -9.08
C ALA A 26 -3.79 12.43 -10.19
N ALA A 27 -5.02 11.94 -10.26
CA ALA A 27 -5.42 11.00 -11.29
C ALA A 27 -5.25 11.60 -12.70
N ALA A 28 -5.69 12.85 -12.88
CA ALA A 28 -5.55 13.54 -14.17
C ALA A 28 -4.07 13.65 -14.58
N PHE A 29 -3.20 13.93 -13.64
CA PHE A 29 -1.77 14.00 -13.88
C PHE A 29 -1.23 12.63 -14.36
N TYR A 30 -1.57 11.56 -13.66
CA TYR A 30 -1.07 10.23 -14.02
C TYR A 30 -1.62 9.74 -15.36
N VAL A 31 -2.87 10.06 -15.67
CA VAL A 31 -3.45 9.71 -16.97
C VAL A 31 -2.75 10.49 -18.07
N GLU A 32 -2.61 11.79 -17.92
CA GLU A 32 -2.05 12.65 -18.98
C GLU A 32 -0.57 12.42 -19.19
N HIS A 33 0.20 12.28 -18.12
CA HIS A 33 1.66 12.27 -18.22
C HIS A 33 2.30 10.89 -18.13
N LEU A 34 1.61 9.91 -17.54
CA LEU A 34 2.17 8.57 -17.36
C LEU A 34 1.37 7.47 -18.08
N GLY A 35 0.26 7.83 -18.72
CA GLY A 35 -0.48 6.88 -19.54
C GLY A 35 -1.36 5.91 -18.77
N PHE A 36 -1.66 6.18 -17.51
CA PHE A 36 -2.62 5.36 -16.75
C PHE A 36 -4.02 5.51 -17.32
N LYS A 37 -4.85 4.50 -17.10
CA LYS A 37 -6.26 4.52 -17.46
C LYS A 37 -7.11 4.45 -16.20
N ILE A 38 -8.17 5.28 -16.13
CA ILE A 38 -9.09 5.24 -15.00
C ILE A 38 -9.94 3.99 -15.09
N THR A 39 -9.95 3.18 -14.04
CA THR A 39 -10.76 1.96 -13.95
C THR A 39 -11.88 2.08 -12.93
N ASP A 40 -11.74 2.98 -11.96
CA ASP A 40 -12.73 3.20 -10.92
C ASP A 40 -12.66 4.66 -10.50
N ASP A 41 -13.78 5.35 -10.61
CA ASP A 41 -13.87 6.78 -10.29
C ASP A 41 -14.99 7.01 -9.29
N ASN A 42 -14.62 7.00 -8.00
CA ASN A 42 -15.56 7.32 -6.94
C ASN A 42 -14.93 8.33 -5.97
N PRO A 43 -15.76 9.04 -5.16
CA PRO A 43 -15.27 10.12 -4.33
C PRO A 43 -14.24 9.70 -3.27
N ASN A 44 -14.26 8.44 -2.86
CA ASN A 44 -13.42 7.95 -1.77
C ASN A 44 -12.18 7.22 -2.28
N MET A 45 -12.15 6.86 -3.57
CA MET A 45 -11.00 6.16 -4.13
C MET A 45 -11.07 6.19 -5.65
N ILE A 46 -9.98 6.62 -6.28
CA ILE A 46 -9.85 6.55 -7.73
C ILE A 46 -8.87 5.44 -8.05
N GLY A 47 -9.29 4.49 -8.89
CA GLY A 47 -8.45 3.40 -9.36
C GLY A 47 -7.93 3.67 -10.76
N LEU A 48 -6.65 3.45 -10.95
CA LEU A 48 -5.96 3.60 -12.23
C LEU A 48 -5.24 2.30 -12.58
N HIS A 49 -5.17 2.00 -13.86
CA HIS A 49 -4.48 0.81 -14.37
C HIS A 49 -3.30 1.21 -15.25
N GLY A 50 -2.12 0.68 -14.96
CA GLY A 50 -0.88 0.94 -15.70
C GLY A 50 -0.20 -0.35 -16.17
N GLN A 51 -0.92 -1.20 -16.86
CA GLN A 51 -0.49 -2.51 -17.39
C GLN A 51 -0.15 -3.53 -16.29
N HIS A 52 0.94 -3.30 -15.54
CA HIS A 52 1.43 -4.27 -14.56
C HIS A 52 1.09 -3.88 -13.14
N ILE A 53 0.65 -2.66 -12.91
CA ILE A 53 0.27 -2.18 -11.57
C ILE A 53 -1.08 -1.50 -11.63
N ASN A 54 -1.75 -1.52 -10.50
CA ASN A 54 -2.95 -0.72 -10.25
C ASN A 54 -2.61 0.32 -9.20
N LEU A 55 -2.98 1.56 -9.45
CA LEU A 55 -2.73 2.65 -8.53
C LEU A 55 -4.06 3.14 -7.98
N PHE A 56 -4.19 3.15 -6.67
CA PHE A 56 -5.38 3.62 -5.98
C PHE A 56 -5.06 4.90 -5.23
N ILE A 57 -5.88 5.91 -5.42
CA ILE A 57 -5.67 7.23 -4.82
C ILE A 57 -6.81 7.52 -3.86
N GLU A 58 -6.51 7.63 -2.58
CA GLU A 58 -7.46 8.03 -1.55
C GLU A 58 -7.25 9.50 -1.19
N PRO A 59 -8.33 10.20 -0.76
CA PRO A 59 -8.17 11.55 -0.23
C PRO A 59 -7.48 11.53 1.13
N GLY A 60 -6.60 12.47 1.35
CA GLY A 60 -5.90 12.62 2.62
C GLY A 60 -4.54 13.28 2.44
N PRO A 61 -3.84 13.52 3.56
CA PRO A 61 -2.47 14.05 3.50
C PRO A 61 -1.59 13.14 2.65
N ALA A 62 -0.63 13.72 1.95
CA ALA A 62 0.25 12.98 1.07
C ALA A 62 0.92 11.80 1.80
N LEU A 63 0.74 10.61 1.27
CA LEU A 63 1.27 9.38 1.85
C LEU A 63 1.53 8.37 0.74
N GLY A 64 2.60 7.63 0.86
CA GLY A 64 2.91 6.54 -0.04
C GLY A 64 4.11 6.80 -0.94
N PRO A 65 4.35 5.93 -1.89
CA PRO A 65 3.50 4.77 -2.23
C PRO A 65 3.46 3.70 -1.16
N VAL A 66 2.29 3.08 -1.01
CA VAL A 66 2.07 1.98 -0.08
C VAL A 66 1.92 0.70 -0.89
N LEU A 67 2.80 -0.25 -0.67
CA LEU A 67 2.75 -1.55 -1.33
C LEU A 67 1.84 -2.50 -0.55
N GLU A 68 1.22 -3.44 -1.24
CA GLU A 68 0.42 -4.46 -0.60
C GLU A 68 1.25 -5.71 -0.38
N VAL A 69 1.27 -6.19 0.87
CA VAL A 69 2.01 -7.40 1.24
C VAL A 69 1.06 -8.38 1.90
N THR A 70 0.92 -9.56 1.29
CA THR A 70 0.12 -10.63 1.85
C THR A 70 0.96 -11.44 2.82
N VAL A 71 0.45 -11.61 4.04
CA VAL A 71 1.11 -12.38 5.10
C VAL A 71 0.15 -13.42 5.65
N ASP A 72 0.67 -14.43 6.33
CA ASP A 72 -0.16 -15.48 6.94
C ASP A 72 -1.00 -14.94 8.10
N ASN A 73 -0.41 -14.06 8.90
CA ASN A 73 -1.07 -13.51 10.09
C ASN A 73 -0.61 -12.08 10.28
N VAL A 74 -1.54 -11.15 10.18
CA VAL A 74 -1.23 -9.72 10.27
C VAL A 74 -0.65 -9.35 11.64
N ALA A 75 -1.24 -9.85 12.71
CA ALA A 75 -0.78 -9.53 14.07
C ALA A 75 0.66 -10.01 14.30
N ASN A 76 0.98 -11.22 13.87
CA ASN A 76 2.32 -11.76 14.00
C ASN A 76 3.33 -10.99 13.14
N ALA A 77 2.97 -10.70 11.91
CA ALA A 77 3.82 -9.92 11.02
C ALA A 77 4.09 -8.52 11.58
N LYS A 78 3.03 -7.86 12.04
CA LYS A 78 3.15 -6.53 12.65
C LYS A 78 4.10 -6.55 13.84
N SER A 79 3.93 -7.49 14.76
CA SER A 79 4.79 -7.59 15.94
C SER A 79 6.25 -7.80 15.56
N ARG A 80 6.52 -8.70 14.61
CA ARG A 80 7.89 -8.97 14.17
C ARG A 80 8.51 -7.74 13.52
N LEU A 81 7.76 -7.04 12.70
CA LEU A 81 8.28 -5.85 12.00
C LEU A 81 8.54 -4.72 12.99
N VAL A 82 7.65 -4.49 13.94
CA VAL A 82 7.86 -3.46 14.97
C VAL A 82 9.09 -3.77 15.82
N GLU A 83 9.28 -5.03 16.20
CA GLU A 83 10.47 -5.46 16.94
C GLU A 83 11.76 -5.22 16.14
N ASN A 84 11.67 -5.14 14.83
CA ASN A 84 12.82 -4.94 13.95
C ASN A 84 12.91 -3.52 13.39
N GLY A 85 12.26 -2.56 14.04
CA GLY A 85 12.46 -1.15 13.74
C GLY A 85 11.39 -0.50 12.86
N CYS A 86 10.35 -1.22 12.50
CA CYS A 86 9.24 -0.62 11.77
C CYS A 86 8.34 0.18 12.70
N GLU A 87 7.76 1.24 12.16
CA GLU A 87 6.75 2.02 12.88
C GLU A 87 5.38 1.80 12.27
N ILE A 88 4.34 1.85 13.10
CA ILE A 88 2.97 1.75 12.65
C ILE A 88 2.54 3.12 12.16
N VAL A 89 2.17 3.21 10.89
CA VAL A 89 1.68 4.45 10.28
C VAL A 89 0.17 4.56 10.45
N LYS A 90 -0.53 3.45 10.25
CA LYS A 90 -1.99 3.42 10.36
C LYS A 90 -2.41 1.99 10.72
N ASP A 91 -3.24 1.84 11.73
CA ASP A 91 -3.75 0.54 12.15
C ASP A 91 -5.25 0.66 12.40
N GLU A 92 -6.04 0.17 11.46
CA GLU A 92 -7.50 0.21 11.51
C GLU A 92 -8.04 -1.21 11.40
N PRO A 93 -8.13 -1.95 12.52
CA PRO A 93 -8.52 -3.37 12.46
C PRO A 93 -9.94 -3.59 11.97
N ASP A 94 -10.86 -2.66 12.21
CA ASP A 94 -12.25 -2.77 11.75
C ASP A 94 -12.38 -2.56 10.24
N PHE A 95 -11.40 -1.91 9.66
CA PHE A 95 -11.31 -1.64 8.23
C PHE A 95 -9.97 -2.21 7.78
N PRO A 96 -9.85 -3.52 7.58
CA PRO A 96 -8.56 -4.23 7.64
C PRO A 96 -7.43 -3.51 6.91
N ARG A 97 -6.76 -2.64 7.65
CA ARG A 97 -5.71 -1.78 7.14
C ARG A 97 -4.62 -1.66 8.20
N CYS A 98 -3.43 -2.13 7.87
CA CYS A 98 -2.27 -2.01 8.75
C CYS A 98 -1.07 -1.54 7.92
N TYR A 99 -0.81 -0.23 7.96
CA TYR A 99 0.32 0.36 7.26
C TYR A 99 1.51 0.43 8.19
N VAL A 100 2.62 -0.13 7.76
CA VAL A 100 3.89 -0.04 8.48
C VAL A 100 4.93 0.62 7.59
N LYS A 101 5.83 1.38 8.20
CA LYS A 101 6.97 1.98 7.54
C LYS A 101 8.23 1.36 8.10
N ASP A 102 9.05 0.79 7.24
CA ASP A 102 10.27 0.15 7.70
C ASP A 102 11.39 1.20 7.93
N PRO A 103 12.51 0.78 8.54
CA PRO A 103 13.60 1.72 8.83
C PRO A 103 14.24 2.37 7.61
N PHE A 104 13.96 1.86 6.43
CA PHE A 104 14.54 2.35 5.18
C PHE A 104 13.57 3.19 4.37
N GLY A 105 12.34 3.39 4.88
CA GLY A 105 11.36 4.28 4.27
C GLY A 105 10.27 3.63 3.44
N LEU A 106 10.32 2.32 3.23
CA LEU A 106 9.27 1.64 2.49
C LEU A 106 8.02 1.49 3.35
N ILE A 107 6.86 1.77 2.77
CA ILE A 107 5.58 1.66 3.45
C ILE A 107 4.78 0.54 2.79
N TYR A 108 4.18 -0.33 3.59
CA TYR A 108 3.35 -1.40 3.07
C TYR A 108 2.16 -1.67 3.96
N ASN A 109 1.09 -2.16 3.33
CA ASN A 109 -0.12 -2.60 3.99
C ASN A 109 -0.07 -4.11 4.18
N LEU A 110 -0.17 -4.57 5.42
CA LEU A 110 -0.18 -6.00 5.73
C LEU A 110 -1.61 -6.53 5.59
N THR A 111 -1.78 -7.53 4.74
CA THR A 111 -3.08 -8.19 4.52
C THR A 111 -2.92 -9.71 4.56
N THR A 112 -4.05 -10.41 4.64
CA THR A 112 -4.06 -11.89 4.53
C THR A 112 -4.70 -12.36 3.24
#